data_978b0a215ddaad96100365da1ff4437c
#
_entry.id   978b0a215ddaad96100365da1ff4437c
#
_cell.length_a   1.000
_cell.length_b   1.000
_cell.length_c   1.000
_cell.angle_alpha   90.00
_cell.angle_beta   90.00
_cell.angle_gamma   90.00
#
_symmetry.space_group_name_H-M   'P 1'
#
loop_
_entity.id
_entity.type
_entity.pdbx_description
1 polymer ?
#
loop_
_entity_poly.entity_id
_entity_poly.type
_entity_poly.pdbx_seq_one_letter_code
_entity_poly.pdbx_strand_id
1 'polypeptide(L)'
;MTTSRAIALLCIVEVIALIAPAFAQQNDQAIKLQTDLVTVDATVTDKNGNFIRKLSKEDFIIYEDGQPQKLEFFEANEEAALTRSLAVVFAIDKSGSIKPEEIDKQREATEGFLKLVRPESLFAVLAFSSEIRVLQDFTSDPQKISQAFRKIGEVTGSSRIFGTIDRAVSMLKRAPRFRGNRSLRRVVIVITDGFDNLDSTDQQDLIRRANDAEVTVYSITLPSYLPGPGTGRIMTLLDVSGIVPLTGGKDFSADTKDFTPVFKAIAEEIRSGYTLAYYPPEKDRHDGRIHQISVEVQKTGAIVRTNRNSYQAPSGDKRK
;
A
#
# COMPACT_ATOMS: atom_id res chain seq x y z
N MET A 1 52.68 29.22 -39.21
CA MET A 1 52.02 27.92 -38.87
C MET A 1 51.12 28.02 -37.64
N THR A 2 50.47 29.15 -37.34
CA THR A 2 49.71 29.39 -36.10
C THR A 2 48.24 29.77 -36.30
N THR A 3 47.81 30.01 -37.53
CA THR A 3 46.42 30.41 -37.85
C THR A 3 45.48 29.25 -38.16
N SER A 4 46.04 28.09 -38.56
CA SER A 4 45.20 26.91 -38.94
C SER A 4 44.67 26.11 -37.75
N ARG A 5 45.29 26.24 -36.54
CA ARG A 5 44.84 25.52 -35.33
C ARG A 5 43.70 26.22 -34.57
N ALA A 6 43.57 27.53 -34.71
CA ALA A 6 42.52 28.33 -34.06
C ALA A 6 41.13 28.14 -34.73
N ILE A 7 41.08 27.95 -36.04
CA ILE A 7 39.83 27.74 -36.79
C ILE A 7 39.25 26.34 -36.52
N ALA A 8 40.12 25.32 -36.36
CA ALA A 8 39.67 23.97 -36.05
C ALA A 8 39.05 23.83 -34.64
N LEU A 9 39.53 24.65 -33.66
CA LEU A 9 38.98 24.62 -32.29
C LEU A 9 37.64 25.36 -32.19
N LEU A 10 37.41 26.37 -33.02
CA LEU A 10 36.14 27.13 -33.04
C LEU A 10 34.98 26.30 -33.61
N CYS A 11 35.25 25.48 -34.65
CA CYS A 11 34.22 24.61 -35.26
C CYS A 11 33.81 23.45 -34.37
N ILE A 12 34.66 22.98 -33.44
CA ILE A 12 34.33 21.86 -32.53
C ILE A 12 33.45 22.36 -31.39
N VAL A 13 33.56 23.60 -30.94
CA VAL A 13 32.75 24.18 -29.86
C VAL A 13 31.32 24.46 -30.34
N GLU A 14 31.10 24.84 -31.60
CA GLU A 14 29.75 25.09 -32.14
C GLU A 14 28.94 23.80 -32.41
N VAL A 15 29.62 22.68 -32.72
CA VAL A 15 28.90 21.38 -32.94
C VAL A 15 28.44 20.74 -31.62
N ILE A 16 29.11 21.03 -30.49
CA ILE A 16 28.70 20.50 -29.19
C ILE A 16 27.47 21.25 -28.61
N ALA A 17 27.25 22.51 -28.99
CA ALA A 17 26.12 23.30 -28.51
C ALA A 17 24.75 22.93 -29.16
N LEU A 18 24.76 22.20 -30.29
CA LEU A 18 23.56 21.85 -31.03
C LEU A 18 22.94 20.47 -30.64
N ILE A 19 23.61 19.70 -29.77
CA ILE A 19 23.13 18.35 -29.39
C ILE A 19 22.47 18.33 -27.99
N ALA A 20 22.52 19.41 -27.24
CA ALA A 20 22.06 19.44 -25.84
C ALA A 20 20.55 19.55 -25.58
N PRO A 21 19.63 19.96 -26.46
CA PRO A 21 18.21 20.07 -26.09
C PRO A 21 17.35 18.81 -26.33
N ALA A 22 17.87 17.76 -26.99
CA ALA A 22 17.01 16.61 -27.35
C ALA A 22 16.76 15.62 -26.19
N PHE A 23 17.60 15.57 -25.18
CA PHE A 23 17.45 14.62 -24.06
C PHE A 23 16.55 15.11 -22.91
N ALA A 24 16.34 16.41 -22.75
CA ALA A 24 15.52 16.95 -21.67
C ALA A 24 14.01 16.81 -21.95
N GLN A 25 13.61 16.81 -23.22
CA GLN A 25 12.18 16.78 -23.59
C GLN A 25 11.55 15.37 -23.53
N GLN A 26 12.36 14.33 -23.67
CA GLN A 26 11.89 12.95 -23.63
C GLN A 26 11.61 12.45 -22.19
N ASN A 27 12.32 12.99 -21.18
CA ASN A 27 12.11 12.65 -19.78
C ASN A 27 10.85 13.32 -19.19
N ASP A 28 10.52 14.54 -19.60
CA ASP A 28 9.35 15.27 -19.10
C ASP A 28 8.03 14.65 -19.60
N GLN A 29 8.01 14.13 -20.84
CA GLN A 29 6.83 13.43 -21.36
C GLN A 29 6.64 12.05 -20.71
N ALA A 30 7.71 11.31 -20.49
CA ALA A 30 7.64 10.02 -19.78
C ALA A 30 7.23 10.19 -18.32
N ILE A 31 7.68 11.24 -17.64
CA ILE A 31 7.29 11.57 -16.27
C ILE A 31 5.84 12.03 -16.21
N LYS A 32 5.36 12.84 -17.15
CA LYS A 32 3.95 13.26 -17.25
C LYS A 32 3.02 12.08 -17.53
N LEU A 33 3.37 11.19 -18.45
CA LEU A 33 2.59 10.00 -18.75
C LEU A 33 2.45 9.06 -17.55
N GLN A 34 3.47 8.99 -16.70
CA GLN A 34 3.46 8.16 -15.49
C GLN A 34 2.65 8.78 -14.33
N THR A 35 2.47 10.12 -14.35
CA THR A 35 1.71 10.85 -13.31
C THR A 35 0.20 10.75 -13.50
N ASP A 36 -0.26 10.53 -14.72
CA ASP A 36 -1.69 10.52 -15.06
C ASP A 36 -2.31 9.11 -15.03
N LEU A 37 -1.50 8.07 -14.85
CA LEU A 37 -1.97 6.69 -14.82
C LEU A 37 -2.61 6.37 -13.47
N VAL A 38 -3.88 6.02 -13.50
CA VAL A 38 -4.61 5.54 -12.32
C VAL A 38 -4.42 4.03 -12.18
N THR A 39 -3.78 3.62 -11.09
CA THR A 39 -3.48 2.21 -10.78
C THR A 39 -4.46 1.69 -9.72
N VAL A 40 -4.98 0.49 -9.93
CA VAL A 40 -5.88 -0.20 -9.01
C VAL A 40 -5.38 -1.62 -8.80
N ASP A 41 -5.11 -1.98 -7.55
CA ASP A 41 -4.85 -3.38 -7.18
C ASP A 41 -6.17 -4.06 -6.84
N ALA A 42 -6.42 -5.21 -7.44
CA ALA A 42 -7.63 -5.98 -7.25
C ALA A 42 -7.30 -7.40 -6.74
N THR A 43 -8.07 -7.88 -5.77
CA THR A 43 -8.07 -9.27 -5.32
C THR A 43 -9.41 -9.90 -5.70
N VAL A 44 -9.38 -11.06 -6.35
CA VAL A 44 -10.58 -11.76 -6.80
C VAL A 44 -10.71 -13.10 -6.09
N THR A 45 -11.86 -13.33 -5.47
CA THR A 45 -12.16 -14.58 -4.76
C THR A 45 -13.49 -15.16 -5.23
N ASP A 46 -13.71 -16.44 -4.96
CA ASP A 46 -15.02 -17.05 -5.03
C ASP A 46 -15.83 -16.74 -3.74
N LYS A 47 -17.07 -17.25 -3.68
CA LYS A 47 -17.97 -17.09 -2.53
C LYS A 47 -17.44 -17.74 -1.24
N ASN A 48 -16.50 -18.69 -1.35
CA ASN A 48 -15.87 -19.38 -0.23
C ASN A 48 -14.58 -18.68 0.22
N GLY A 49 -14.18 -17.58 -0.47
CA GLY A 49 -12.95 -16.83 -0.18
C GLY A 49 -11.69 -17.42 -0.81
N ASN A 50 -11.81 -18.42 -1.70
CA ASN A 50 -10.66 -18.94 -2.44
C ASN A 50 -10.27 -17.97 -3.55
N PHE A 51 -8.96 -17.74 -3.73
CA PHE A 51 -8.47 -16.85 -4.77
C PHE A 51 -8.77 -17.41 -6.17
N ILE A 52 -9.35 -16.58 -7.02
CA ILE A 52 -9.50 -16.85 -8.43
C ILE A 52 -8.25 -16.32 -9.13
N ARG A 53 -7.41 -17.24 -9.61
CA ARG A 53 -6.18 -16.96 -10.34
C ARG A 53 -6.35 -17.19 -11.84
N LYS A 54 -5.35 -16.78 -12.62
CA LYS A 54 -5.29 -16.98 -14.08
C LYS A 54 -6.41 -16.27 -14.85
N LEU A 55 -6.92 -15.16 -14.29
CA LEU A 55 -7.75 -14.24 -15.05
C LEU A 55 -6.88 -13.44 -16.02
N SER A 56 -7.42 -13.19 -17.19
CA SER A 56 -6.78 -12.36 -18.23
C SER A 56 -7.28 -10.92 -18.16
N LYS A 57 -6.68 -10.04 -18.95
CA LYS A 57 -7.08 -8.63 -19.04
C LYS A 57 -8.56 -8.49 -19.47
N GLU A 58 -9.02 -9.36 -20.33
CA GLU A 58 -10.36 -9.40 -20.91
C GLU A 58 -11.44 -9.76 -19.88
N ASP A 59 -11.05 -10.41 -18.78
CA ASP A 59 -11.97 -10.75 -17.69
C ASP A 59 -12.33 -9.53 -16.81
N PHE A 60 -11.63 -8.39 -16.97
CA PHE A 60 -11.81 -7.22 -16.12
C PHE A 60 -12.43 -6.05 -16.89
N ILE A 61 -13.38 -5.36 -16.22
CA ILE A 61 -13.89 -4.06 -16.65
C ILE A 61 -13.65 -3.09 -15.50
N ILE A 62 -12.98 -1.97 -15.79
CA ILE A 62 -12.81 -0.86 -14.87
C ILE A 62 -13.71 0.29 -15.27
N TYR A 63 -14.35 0.90 -14.29
CA TYR A 63 -15.21 2.07 -14.49
C TYR A 63 -14.67 3.26 -13.70
N GLU A 64 -14.77 4.43 -14.31
CA GLU A 64 -14.61 5.73 -13.65
C GLU A 64 -15.92 6.50 -13.77
N ASP A 65 -16.48 6.93 -12.63
CA ASP A 65 -17.78 7.60 -12.55
C ASP A 65 -18.90 6.87 -13.33
N GLY A 66 -18.88 5.52 -13.29
CA GLY A 66 -19.82 4.66 -13.97
C GLY A 66 -19.57 4.48 -15.49
N GLN A 67 -18.51 5.09 -16.03
CA GLN A 67 -18.14 4.94 -17.45
C GLN A 67 -17.00 3.93 -17.59
N PRO A 68 -17.11 2.94 -18.48
CA PRO A 68 -16.05 1.95 -18.68
C PRO A 68 -14.80 2.61 -19.25
N GLN A 69 -13.64 2.26 -18.70
CA GLN A 69 -12.35 2.76 -19.13
C GLN A 69 -11.53 1.66 -19.81
N LYS A 70 -10.72 2.05 -20.78
CA LYS A 70 -9.81 1.13 -21.46
C LYS A 70 -8.64 0.80 -20.53
N LEU A 71 -8.46 -0.47 -20.18
CA LEU A 71 -7.28 -0.92 -19.45
C LEU A 71 -6.05 -0.77 -20.36
N GLU A 72 -5.08 0.04 -19.92
CA GLU A 72 -3.79 0.21 -20.60
C GLU A 72 -2.74 -0.77 -20.06
N PHE A 73 -2.77 -1.03 -18.75
CA PHE A 73 -1.85 -1.95 -18.10
C PHE A 73 -2.63 -3.02 -17.31
N PHE A 74 -2.15 -4.25 -17.42
CA PHE A 74 -2.64 -5.40 -16.67
C PHE A 74 -1.47 -6.28 -16.26
N GLU A 75 -1.41 -6.62 -14.98
CA GLU A 75 -0.44 -7.56 -14.43
C GLU A 75 -1.17 -8.53 -13.51
N ALA A 76 -1.12 -9.83 -13.84
CA ALA A 76 -1.53 -10.89 -12.94
C ALA A 76 -0.34 -11.28 -12.08
N ASN A 77 -0.49 -11.25 -10.76
CA ASN A 77 0.55 -11.73 -9.85
C ASN A 77 0.49 -13.27 -9.84
N GLU A 78 0.87 -13.91 -10.97
CA GLU A 78 0.92 -15.35 -11.06
C GLU A 78 2.25 -15.91 -10.57
N GLU A 79 2.19 -17.09 -9.99
CA GLU A 79 3.15 -18.15 -9.66
C GLU A 79 4.66 -17.85 -9.56
N ALA A 80 5.20 -16.91 -10.26
CA ALA A 80 6.57 -16.47 -10.05
C ALA A 80 6.63 -15.74 -8.71
N ALA A 81 6.61 -16.52 -7.64
CA ALA A 81 6.88 -16.08 -6.27
C ALA A 81 7.60 -14.74 -6.29
N LEU A 82 6.97 -13.66 -5.78
CA LEU A 82 7.67 -12.40 -5.60
C LEU A 82 7.68 -11.43 -6.81
N THR A 83 6.63 -11.33 -7.60
CA THR A 83 6.65 -10.41 -8.75
C THR A 83 6.67 -8.94 -8.34
N ARG A 84 6.09 -8.58 -7.19
CA ARG A 84 6.02 -7.18 -6.75
C ARG A 84 6.70 -6.96 -5.41
N SER A 85 7.55 -5.94 -5.34
CA SER A 85 8.16 -5.50 -4.08
C SER A 85 7.16 -4.71 -3.24
N LEU A 86 7.31 -4.74 -1.92
CA LEU A 86 6.39 -4.11 -0.98
C LEU A 86 7.05 -2.95 -0.25
N ALA A 87 6.25 -1.96 0.13
CA ALA A 87 6.54 -1.05 1.22
C ALA A 87 5.53 -1.31 2.34
N VAL A 88 5.97 -1.87 3.45
CA VAL A 88 5.10 -2.30 4.56
C VAL A 88 5.40 -1.50 5.81
N VAL A 89 4.36 -1.00 6.47
CA VAL A 89 4.44 -0.48 7.83
C VAL A 89 3.74 -1.47 8.76
N PHE A 90 4.47 -2.06 9.68
CA PHE A 90 3.93 -2.81 10.80
C PHE A 90 3.56 -1.83 11.91
N ALA A 91 2.28 -1.75 12.26
CA ALA A 91 1.74 -0.92 13.34
C ALA A 91 1.35 -1.84 14.50
N ILE A 92 2.13 -1.81 15.57
CA ILE A 92 2.05 -2.76 16.68
C ILE A 92 1.43 -2.07 17.88
N ASP A 93 0.27 -2.55 18.29
CA ASP A 93 -0.39 -2.13 19.52
C ASP A 93 0.39 -2.65 20.74
N LYS A 94 0.68 -1.72 21.64
CA LYS A 94 1.27 -2.01 22.94
C LYS A 94 0.44 -1.42 24.08
N SER A 95 -0.86 -1.24 23.88
CA SER A 95 -1.81 -0.81 24.92
C SER A 95 -1.92 -1.84 26.05
N GLY A 96 -2.47 -1.42 27.18
CA GLY A 96 -2.48 -2.24 28.39
C GLY A 96 -3.28 -3.54 28.32
N SER A 97 -4.06 -3.75 27.26
CA SER A 97 -4.80 -4.99 26.97
C SER A 97 -3.96 -6.08 26.30
N ILE A 98 -2.82 -5.69 25.68
CA ILE A 98 -1.92 -6.59 24.97
C ILE A 98 -1.00 -7.30 25.98
N LYS A 99 -0.64 -8.56 25.70
CA LYS A 99 0.30 -9.31 26.56
C LYS A 99 1.72 -9.20 26.01
N PRO A 100 2.74 -8.99 26.89
CA PRO A 100 4.13 -8.86 26.43
C PRO A 100 4.61 -10.04 25.57
N GLU A 101 4.24 -11.27 25.92
CA GLU A 101 4.60 -12.48 25.13
C GLU A 101 3.99 -12.53 23.72
N GLU A 102 2.92 -11.79 23.48
CA GLU A 102 2.32 -11.67 22.15
C GLU A 102 3.21 -10.85 21.22
N ILE A 103 3.92 -9.86 21.76
CA ILE A 103 4.86 -9.03 20.97
C ILE A 103 6.02 -9.89 20.43
N ASP A 104 6.57 -10.80 21.23
CA ASP A 104 7.64 -11.69 20.77
C ASP A 104 7.17 -12.63 19.68
N LYS A 105 5.97 -13.18 19.80
CA LYS A 105 5.36 -14.04 18.77
C LYS A 105 5.06 -13.28 17.47
N GLN A 106 4.61 -12.01 17.57
CA GLN A 106 4.43 -11.13 16.42
C GLN A 106 5.76 -10.88 15.73
N ARG A 107 6.87 -10.68 16.48
CA ARG A 107 8.22 -10.55 15.94
C ARG A 107 8.63 -11.79 15.14
N GLU A 108 8.49 -12.97 15.73
CA GLU A 108 8.85 -14.24 15.08
C GLU A 108 8.07 -14.47 13.78
N ALA A 109 6.75 -14.22 13.81
CA ALA A 109 5.90 -14.34 12.63
C ALA A 109 6.25 -13.29 11.56
N THR A 110 6.60 -12.06 11.98
CA THR A 110 7.09 -11.02 11.06
C THR A 110 8.39 -11.44 10.39
N GLU A 111 9.35 -12.01 11.13
CA GLU A 111 10.60 -12.55 10.55
C GLU A 111 10.31 -13.65 9.51
N GLY A 112 9.29 -14.48 9.75
CA GLY A 112 8.79 -15.46 8.79
C GLY A 112 8.20 -14.79 7.53
N PHE A 113 7.40 -13.73 7.71
CA PHE A 113 6.81 -12.96 6.61
C PHE A 113 7.87 -12.30 5.72
N LEU A 114 8.91 -11.72 6.32
CA LEU A 114 10.00 -11.10 5.57
C LEU A 114 10.69 -12.07 4.60
N LYS A 115 10.71 -13.37 4.92
CA LYS A 115 11.27 -14.42 4.04
C LYS A 115 10.33 -14.79 2.88
N LEU A 116 9.03 -14.46 2.99
CA LEU A 116 8.02 -14.77 1.98
C LEU A 116 7.86 -13.67 0.93
N VAL A 117 8.52 -12.54 1.11
CA VAL A 117 8.42 -11.37 0.24
C VAL A 117 9.77 -11.07 -0.42
N ARG A 118 9.76 -10.21 -1.45
CA ARG A 118 10.97 -9.88 -2.19
C ARG A 118 12.02 -9.18 -1.33
N PRO A 119 13.33 -9.49 -1.55
CA PRO A 119 14.41 -8.85 -0.82
C PRO A 119 14.48 -7.32 -0.98
N GLU A 120 13.97 -6.80 -2.10
CA GLU A 120 13.91 -5.35 -2.37
C GLU A 120 12.77 -4.64 -1.64
N SER A 121 11.92 -5.38 -0.92
CA SER A 121 10.83 -4.79 -0.13
C SER A 121 11.37 -3.93 1.00
N LEU A 122 10.60 -2.91 1.36
CA LEU A 122 10.91 -1.97 2.44
C LEU A 122 9.95 -2.17 3.60
N PHE A 123 10.48 -2.15 4.81
CA PHE A 123 9.71 -2.38 6.02
C PHE A 123 9.98 -1.29 7.04
N ALA A 124 8.94 -0.82 7.71
CA ALA A 124 9.02 0.08 8.85
C ALA A 124 8.21 -0.48 10.01
N VAL A 125 8.54 -0.07 11.25
CA VAL A 125 7.85 -0.49 12.45
C VAL A 125 7.42 0.72 13.25
N LEU A 126 6.11 0.80 13.51
CA LEU A 126 5.49 1.71 14.48
C LEU A 126 5.06 0.90 15.71
N ALA A 127 5.27 1.43 16.89
CA ALA A 127 4.59 0.97 18.09
C ALA A 127 3.67 2.08 18.60
N PHE A 128 2.49 1.70 19.07
CA PHE A 128 1.52 2.66 19.55
C PHE A 128 0.78 2.19 20.80
N SER A 129 0.43 3.16 21.62
CA SER A 129 -0.56 3.12 22.68
C SER A 129 -1.15 4.53 22.80
N SER A 130 -1.04 5.22 23.92
CA SER A 130 -1.35 6.65 24.04
C SER A 130 -0.42 7.54 23.20
N GLU A 131 0.77 7.04 22.87
CA GLU A 131 1.75 7.68 21.99
C GLU A 131 2.04 6.79 20.77
N ILE A 132 2.37 7.43 19.64
CA ILE A 132 2.79 6.76 18.41
C ILE A 132 4.29 6.98 18.23
N ARG A 133 5.07 5.89 18.16
CA ARG A 133 6.52 5.93 18.01
C ARG A 133 6.98 5.19 16.77
N VAL A 134 7.81 5.83 15.96
CA VAL A 134 8.53 5.17 14.85
C VAL A 134 9.76 4.48 15.46
N LEU A 135 9.74 3.16 15.54
CA LEU A 135 10.85 2.37 16.08
C LEU A 135 11.90 2.08 15.02
N GLN A 136 11.46 1.93 13.76
CA GLN A 136 12.32 1.74 12.61
C GLN A 136 11.66 2.37 11.38
N ASP A 137 12.37 3.28 10.72
CA ASP A 137 11.98 3.79 9.40
C ASP A 137 12.33 2.79 8.30
N PHE A 138 11.90 3.03 7.08
CA PHE A 138 12.00 2.08 5.98
C PHE A 138 13.40 1.50 5.80
N THR A 139 13.48 0.19 5.84
CA THR A 139 14.70 -0.60 5.62
C THR A 139 14.37 -1.91 4.91
N SER A 140 15.32 -2.45 4.15
CA SER A 140 15.24 -3.82 3.63
C SER A 140 16.02 -4.83 4.49
N ASP A 141 16.60 -4.39 5.61
CA ASP A 141 17.38 -5.22 6.52
C ASP A 141 16.47 -5.90 7.55
N PRO A 142 16.27 -7.23 7.49
CA PRO A 142 15.43 -7.96 8.44
C PRO A 142 15.89 -7.85 9.89
N GLN A 143 17.19 -7.69 10.12
CA GLN A 143 17.74 -7.59 11.48
C GLN A 143 17.31 -6.30 12.15
N LYS A 144 17.25 -5.18 11.42
CA LYS A 144 16.74 -3.91 11.94
C LYS A 144 15.26 -4.00 12.32
N ILE A 145 14.48 -4.74 11.55
CA ILE A 145 13.06 -4.99 11.87
C ILE A 145 12.94 -5.81 13.15
N SER A 146 13.65 -6.93 13.27
CA SER A 146 13.67 -7.73 14.50
C SER A 146 14.13 -6.91 15.72
N GLN A 147 15.15 -6.07 15.57
CA GLN A 147 15.61 -5.17 16.64
C GLN A 147 14.56 -4.13 17.03
N ALA A 148 13.76 -3.64 16.08
CA ALA A 148 12.70 -2.68 16.36
C ALA A 148 11.62 -3.30 17.28
N PHE A 149 11.22 -4.54 17.03
CA PHE A 149 10.28 -5.24 17.91
C PHE A 149 10.80 -5.37 19.35
N ARG A 150 12.10 -5.61 19.55
CA ARG A 150 12.74 -5.64 20.89
C ARG A 150 12.73 -4.29 21.59
N LYS A 151 12.52 -3.18 20.87
CA LYS A 151 12.46 -1.81 21.41
C LYS A 151 11.04 -1.34 21.70
N ILE A 152 10.01 -2.18 21.55
CA ILE A 152 8.61 -1.80 21.77
C ILE A 152 8.38 -1.27 23.18
N GLY A 153 9.08 -1.81 24.16
CA GLY A 153 9.01 -1.35 25.56
C GLY A 153 7.79 -1.90 26.29
N GLU A 154 7.45 -1.27 27.42
CA GLU A 154 6.35 -1.70 28.26
C GLU A 154 4.99 -1.58 27.55
N VAL A 155 4.15 -2.58 27.82
CA VAL A 155 2.77 -2.65 27.34
C VAL A 155 1.89 -1.90 28.32
N THR A 156 1.39 -0.73 27.94
CA THR A 156 0.62 0.16 28.81
C THR A 156 -0.12 1.25 28.04
N GLY A 157 -1.12 1.84 28.66
CA GLY A 157 -1.89 2.98 28.16
C GLY A 157 -3.08 2.55 27.31
N SER A 158 -3.78 3.53 26.77
CA SER A 158 -4.90 3.39 25.83
C SER A 158 -4.38 3.29 24.39
N SER A 159 -5.25 3.02 23.44
CA SER A 159 -4.88 2.83 22.05
C SER A 159 -5.27 4.02 21.16
N ARG A 160 -4.44 4.32 20.14
CA ARG A 160 -4.67 5.35 19.09
C ARG A 160 -4.53 4.72 17.72
N ILE A 161 -5.50 3.89 17.35
CA ILE A 161 -5.44 3.07 16.14
C ILE A 161 -5.46 3.94 14.88
N PHE A 162 -6.46 4.83 14.75
CA PHE A 162 -6.65 5.63 13.53
C PHE A 162 -5.50 6.62 13.30
N GLY A 163 -5.02 7.30 14.35
CA GLY A 163 -3.85 8.16 14.26
C GLY A 163 -2.58 7.40 13.88
N THR A 164 -2.47 6.14 14.29
CA THR A 164 -1.34 5.28 13.90
C THR A 164 -1.45 4.87 12.44
N ILE A 165 -2.64 4.50 11.96
CA ILE A 165 -2.87 4.21 10.55
C ILE A 165 -2.58 5.46 9.70
N ASP A 166 -3.04 6.65 10.13
CA ASP A 166 -2.74 7.91 9.46
C ASP A 166 -1.23 8.21 9.40
N ARG A 167 -0.52 7.97 10.49
CA ARG A 167 0.93 8.08 10.52
C ARG A 167 1.60 7.12 9.54
N ALA A 168 1.13 5.88 9.48
CA ALA A 168 1.63 4.86 8.56
C ALA A 168 1.36 5.23 7.09
N VAL A 169 0.14 5.71 6.76
CA VAL A 169 -0.22 6.22 5.43
C VAL A 169 0.71 7.38 5.04
N SER A 170 0.94 8.33 5.97
CA SER A 170 1.85 9.45 5.74
C SER A 170 3.30 9.02 5.51
N MET A 171 3.77 7.96 6.18
CA MET A 171 5.09 7.37 5.92
C MET A 171 5.15 6.72 4.55
N LEU A 172 4.16 5.91 4.18
CA LEU A 172 4.06 5.23 2.89
C LEU A 172 3.94 6.20 1.72
N LYS A 173 3.24 7.33 1.89
CA LYS A 173 3.17 8.39 0.88
C LYS A 173 4.55 8.98 0.54
N ARG A 174 5.46 9.04 1.53
CA ARG A 174 6.85 9.51 1.35
C ARG A 174 7.82 8.41 0.93
N ALA A 175 7.45 7.15 1.07
CA ALA A 175 8.28 6.04 0.60
C ALA A 175 8.45 6.09 -0.93
N PRO A 176 9.57 5.60 -1.47
CA PRO A 176 9.75 5.50 -2.91
C PRO A 176 8.59 4.77 -3.57
N ARG A 177 8.09 5.30 -4.69
CA ARG A 177 7.08 4.59 -5.50
C ARG A 177 7.67 3.39 -6.23
N PHE A 178 8.95 3.49 -6.58
CA PHE A 178 9.68 2.49 -7.36
C PHE A 178 10.99 2.14 -6.65
N ARG A 179 11.41 0.91 -6.83
CA ARG A 179 12.76 0.46 -6.49
C ARG A 179 13.33 -0.29 -7.70
N GLY A 180 14.35 0.29 -8.33
CA GLY A 180 14.71 -0.08 -9.70
C GLY A 180 13.52 0.21 -10.64
N ASN A 181 13.21 -0.72 -11.53
CA ASN A 181 12.10 -0.59 -12.50
C ASN A 181 10.76 -1.13 -11.98
N ARG A 182 10.61 -1.36 -10.68
CA ARG A 182 9.41 -1.99 -10.08
C ARG A 182 8.70 -1.06 -9.14
N SER A 183 7.38 -0.99 -9.27
CA SER A 183 6.54 -0.27 -8.33
C SER A 183 6.44 -1.02 -7.00
N LEU A 184 6.41 -0.29 -5.88
CA LEU A 184 6.20 -0.83 -4.55
C LEU A 184 4.70 -0.81 -4.22
N ARG A 185 4.11 -1.97 -3.88
CA ARG A 185 2.77 -2.00 -3.29
C ARG A 185 2.86 -1.53 -1.84
N ARG A 186 2.01 -0.59 -1.46
CA ARG A 186 2.00 0.06 -0.15
C ARG A 186 1.01 -0.62 0.77
N VAL A 187 1.48 -1.06 1.93
CA VAL A 187 0.70 -1.87 2.86
C VAL A 187 0.90 -1.40 4.29
N VAL A 188 -0.19 -1.26 5.02
CA VAL A 188 -0.19 -1.19 6.49
C VAL A 188 -0.68 -2.53 7.02
N ILE A 189 0.04 -3.10 7.99
CA ILE A 189 -0.43 -4.24 8.78
C ILE A 189 -0.57 -3.74 10.21
N VAL A 190 -1.80 -3.51 10.65
CA VAL A 190 -2.08 -3.12 12.04
C VAL A 190 -2.41 -4.35 12.86
N ILE A 191 -1.75 -4.50 14.01
CA ILE A 191 -1.96 -5.61 14.96
C ILE A 191 -2.47 -4.99 16.26
N THR A 192 -3.71 -5.27 16.62
CA THR A 192 -4.42 -4.63 17.73
C THR A 192 -5.59 -5.49 18.19
N ASP A 193 -6.13 -5.22 19.38
CA ASP A 193 -7.43 -5.78 19.80
C ASP A 193 -8.63 -4.98 19.25
N GLY A 194 -8.38 -3.89 18.52
CA GLY A 194 -9.37 -3.10 17.80
C GLY A 194 -10.10 -2.04 18.63
N PHE A 195 -9.79 -1.88 19.92
CA PHE A 195 -10.39 -0.86 20.77
C PHE A 195 -9.58 0.43 20.75
N ASP A 196 -10.14 1.48 20.14
CA ASP A 196 -9.57 2.83 20.13
C ASP A 196 -10.33 3.73 21.11
N ASN A 197 -9.61 4.35 22.05
CA ASN A 197 -10.19 5.15 23.11
C ASN A 197 -9.75 6.62 23.10
N LEU A 198 -8.81 7.02 22.24
CA LEU A 198 -8.15 8.32 22.32
C LEU A 198 -8.10 9.11 21.01
N ASP A 199 -8.61 8.54 19.91
CA ASP A 199 -8.37 9.12 18.61
C ASP A 199 -9.51 10.04 18.15
N SER A 200 -9.15 11.24 17.73
CA SER A 200 -10.06 12.22 17.08
C SER A 200 -9.89 12.26 15.56
N THR A 201 -9.17 11.30 14.99
CA THR A 201 -8.91 11.23 13.55
C THR A 201 -10.22 10.98 12.79
N ASP A 202 -10.53 11.85 11.83
CA ASP A 202 -11.66 11.64 10.94
C ASP A 202 -11.42 10.40 10.06
N GLN A 203 -12.28 9.41 10.24
CA GLN A 203 -12.13 8.10 9.59
C GLN A 203 -12.36 8.20 8.07
N GLN A 204 -13.30 9.02 7.62
CA GLN A 204 -13.60 9.19 6.19
C GLN A 204 -12.44 9.90 5.49
N ASP A 205 -11.88 10.94 6.13
CA ASP A 205 -10.71 11.64 5.63
C ASP A 205 -9.48 10.71 5.58
N LEU A 206 -9.31 9.87 6.59
CA LEU A 206 -8.24 8.87 6.63
C LEU A 206 -8.37 7.84 5.50
N ILE A 207 -9.57 7.31 5.26
CA ILE A 207 -9.84 6.38 4.14
C ILE A 207 -9.51 7.04 2.81
N ARG A 208 -9.95 8.28 2.60
CA ARG A 208 -9.63 9.05 1.39
C ARG A 208 -8.12 9.20 1.20
N ARG A 209 -7.38 9.60 2.24
CA ARG A 209 -5.91 9.73 2.18
C ARG A 209 -5.20 8.41 1.91
N ALA A 210 -5.69 7.29 2.46
CA ALA A 210 -5.17 5.96 2.19
C ALA A 210 -5.39 5.59 0.72
N ASN A 211 -6.59 5.82 0.17
CA ASN A 211 -6.92 5.59 -1.23
C ASN A 211 -6.06 6.44 -2.18
N ASP A 212 -5.91 7.74 -1.91
CA ASP A 212 -5.06 8.64 -2.70
C ASP A 212 -3.58 8.24 -2.66
N ALA A 213 -3.13 7.68 -1.53
CA ALA A 213 -1.77 7.16 -1.39
C ALA A 213 -1.60 5.73 -1.90
N GLU A 214 -2.66 5.08 -2.42
CA GLU A 214 -2.66 3.67 -2.87
C GLU A 214 -2.24 2.70 -1.75
N VAL A 215 -2.67 2.96 -0.52
CA VAL A 215 -2.31 2.17 0.67
C VAL A 215 -3.43 1.19 1.01
N THR A 216 -3.10 -0.09 1.02
CA THR A 216 -3.98 -1.15 1.54
C THR A 216 -3.74 -1.33 3.03
N VAL A 217 -4.81 -1.34 3.83
CA VAL A 217 -4.74 -1.57 5.28
C VAL A 217 -5.24 -2.98 5.59
N TYR A 218 -4.36 -3.82 6.13
CA TYR A 218 -4.71 -5.11 6.72
C TYR A 218 -4.75 -4.99 8.24
N SER A 219 -5.70 -5.66 8.89
CA SER A 219 -5.73 -5.78 10.34
C SER A 219 -5.52 -7.22 10.79
N ILE A 220 -4.83 -7.37 11.90
CA ILE A 220 -4.73 -8.61 12.67
C ILE A 220 -5.35 -8.33 14.03
N THR A 221 -6.59 -8.81 14.20
CA THR A 221 -7.32 -8.61 15.45
C THR A 221 -6.95 -9.68 16.47
N LEU A 222 -6.54 -9.22 17.65
CA LEU A 222 -6.17 -10.06 18.78
C LEU A 222 -7.41 -10.44 19.60
N PRO A 223 -7.50 -11.67 20.12
CA PRO A 223 -8.66 -12.14 20.88
C PRO A 223 -8.72 -11.65 22.33
N SER A 224 -7.95 -10.61 22.71
CA SER A 224 -7.80 -10.14 24.09
C SER A 224 -9.11 -9.82 24.81
N TYR A 225 -10.20 -9.61 24.06
CA TYR A 225 -11.55 -9.34 24.53
C TYR A 225 -12.61 -10.20 23.88
N LEU A 226 -12.29 -11.44 23.50
CA LEU A 226 -13.37 -12.32 23.07
C LEU A 226 -14.27 -12.62 24.26
N PRO A 227 -15.58 -12.33 24.17
CA PRO A 227 -16.54 -12.79 25.18
C PRO A 227 -16.44 -14.30 25.31
N GLY A 228 -16.78 -14.81 26.51
CA GLY A 228 -16.78 -16.24 26.79
C GLY A 228 -17.63 -17.05 25.81
N PRO A 229 -17.61 -18.41 25.90
CA PRO A 229 -18.34 -19.28 25.00
C PRO A 229 -19.80 -18.88 24.89
N GLY A 230 -20.27 -18.59 23.65
CA GLY A 230 -21.68 -18.27 23.37
C GLY A 230 -21.98 -16.78 23.15
N THR A 231 -21.03 -15.86 23.33
CA THR A 231 -21.19 -14.45 22.99
C THR A 231 -20.49 -14.20 21.63
N GLY A 232 -21.22 -13.63 20.65
CA GLY A 232 -20.67 -13.31 19.34
C GLY A 232 -19.46 -12.35 19.44
N ARG A 233 -18.66 -12.28 18.37
CA ARG A 233 -17.55 -11.30 18.26
C ARG A 233 -18.08 -9.89 18.54
N ILE A 234 -17.45 -9.18 19.48
CA ILE A 234 -17.73 -7.76 19.70
C ILE A 234 -17.15 -7.00 18.49
N MET A 235 -18.01 -6.22 17.83
CA MET A 235 -17.52 -5.29 16.78
C MET A 235 -16.78 -4.14 17.44
N THR A 236 -15.56 -3.90 17.00
CA THR A 236 -14.71 -2.82 17.46
C THR A 236 -14.91 -1.57 16.62
N LEU A 237 -14.38 -0.42 17.06
CA LEU A 237 -14.37 0.80 16.25
C LEU A 237 -13.59 0.60 14.94
N LEU A 238 -12.55 -0.21 14.95
CA LEU A 238 -11.82 -0.56 13.73
C LEU A 238 -12.72 -1.31 12.74
N ASP A 239 -13.53 -2.27 13.21
CA ASP A 239 -14.47 -3.01 12.36
C ASP A 239 -15.51 -2.08 11.70
N VAL A 240 -16.11 -1.17 12.49
CA VAL A 240 -17.20 -0.31 12.00
C VAL A 240 -16.71 0.86 11.16
N SER A 241 -15.42 1.22 11.24
CA SER A 241 -14.83 2.32 10.47
C SER A 241 -14.85 2.08 8.96
N GLY A 242 -14.83 0.80 8.55
CA GLY A 242 -14.71 0.41 7.16
C GLY A 242 -13.32 0.62 6.54
N ILE A 243 -12.31 1.11 7.28
CA ILE A 243 -11.00 1.44 6.72
C ILE A 243 -10.32 0.23 6.08
N VAL A 244 -10.45 -0.95 6.67
CA VAL A 244 -9.86 -2.18 6.14
C VAL A 244 -10.49 -2.55 4.77
N PRO A 245 -11.81 -2.78 4.65
CA PRO A 245 -12.40 -3.14 3.37
C PRO A 245 -12.38 -2.00 2.34
N LEU A 246 -12.52 -0.73 2.75
CA LEU A 246 -12.54 0.41 1.83
C LEU A 246 -11.16 0.79 1.28
N THR A 247 -10.09 0.22 1.83
CA THR A 247 -8.73 0.26 1.27
C THR A 247 -8.31 -1.07 0.63
N GLY A 248 -9.27 -1.97 0.38
CA GLY A 248 -9.06 -3.26 -0.26
C GLY A 248 -8.34 -4.31 0.59
N GLY A 249 -8.21 -4.06 1.87
CA GLY A 249 -7.62 -5.00 2.80
C GLY A 249 -8.59 -6.04 3.32
N LYS A 250 -8.11 -6.81 4.27
CA LYS A 250 -8.87 -7.86 4.95
C LYS A 250 -8.49 -7.89 6.42
N ASP A 251 -9.48 -8.19 7.25
CA ASP A 251 -9.27 -8.44 8.66
C ASP A 251 -8.97 -9.92 8.91
N PHE A 252 -7.95 -10.18 9.73
CA PHE A 252 -7.53 -11.51 10.13
C PHE A 252 -7.61 -11.63 11.65
N SER A 253 -8.21 -12.69 12.15
CA SER A 253 -8.12 -13.03 13.58
C SER A 253 -6.87 -13.87 13.83
N ALA A 254 -6.06 -13.48 14.79
CA ALA A 254 -4.90 -14.24 15.20
C ALA A 254 -5.21 -15.14 16.39
N ASP A 255 -4.71 -16.38 16.36
CA ASP A 255 -4.45 -17.10 17.61
C ASP A 255 -3.18 -16.53 18.23
N THR A 256 -3.29 -15.97 19.44
CA THR A 256 -2.13 -15.38 20.15
C THR A 256 -1.02 -16.38 20.45
N LYS A 257 -1.24 -17.66 20.25
CA LYS A 257 -0.23 -18.71 20.37
C LYS A 257 0.71 -18.77 19.18
N ASP A 258 0.19 -18.51 17.96
CA ASP A 258 0.99 -18.54 16.72
C ASP A 258 0.42 -17.57 15.67
N PHE A 259 1.18 -16.55 15.33
CA PHE A 259 0.84 -15.57 14.29
C PHE A 259 1.27 -16.01 12.88
N THR A 260 2.04 -17.09 12.76
CA THR A 260 2.59 -17.55 11.48
C THR A 260 1.51 -17.83 10.42
N PRO A 261 0.38 -18.50 10.75
CA PRO A 261 -0.68 -18.74 9.76
C PRO A 261 -1.27 -17.46 9.20
N VAL A 262 -1.47 -16.43 10.04
CA VAL A 262 -2.03 -15.15 9.64
C VAL A 262 -1.08 -14.40 8.70
N PHE A 263 0.20 -14.32 9.04
CA PHE A 263 1.18 -13.67 8.17
C PHE A 263 1.38 -14.40 6.83
N LYS A 264 1.28 -15.74 6.82
CA LYS A 264 1.24 -16.52 5.57
C LYS A 264 -0.01 -16.18 4.75
N ALA A 265 -1.18 -16.07 5.38
CA ALA A 265 -2.41 -15.69 4.69
C ALA A 265 -2.34 -14.28 4.10
N ILE A 266 -1.76 -13.31 4.82
CA ILE A 266 -1.53 -11.96 4.30
C ILE A 266 -0.56 -11.98 3.10
N ALA A 267 0.53 -12.75 3.19
CA ALA A 267 1.47 -12.88 2.08
C ALA A 267 0.80 -13.50 0.84
N GLU A 268 -0.07 -14.50 1.04
CA GLU A 268 -0.85 -15.13 -0.02
C GLU A 268 -1.86 -14.17 -0.63
N GLU A 269 -2.57 -13.39 0.18
CA GLU A 269 -3.49 -12.34 -0.24
C GLU A 269 -2.80 -11.32 -1.15
N ILE A 270 -1.62 -10.84 -0.72
CA ILE A 270 -0.86 -9.85 -1.50
C ILE A 270 -0.37 -10.45 -2.83
N ARG A 271 0.02 -11.74 -2.85
CA ARG A 271 0.49 -12.43 -4.05
C ARG A 271 -0.61 -12.79 -5.05
N SER A 272 -1.84 -12.95 -4.59
CA SER A 272 -2.95 -13.42 -5.41
C SER A 272 -3.73 -12.31 -6.11
N GLY A 273 -3.21 -11.09 -6.11
CA GLY A 273 -3.85 -9.92 -6.68
C GLY A 273 -3.51 -9.67 -8.15
N TYR A 274 -4.25 -8.73 -8.71
CA TYR A 274 -4.07 -8.20 -10.06
C TYR A 274 -3.79 -6.71 -9.96
N THR A 275 -2.97 -6.18 -10.86
CA THR A 275 -2.76 -4.75 -11.01
C THR A 275 -3.35 -4.31 -12.33
N LEU A 276 -4.27 -3.37 -12.24
CA LEU A 276 -4.97 -2.76 -13.36
C LEU A 276 -4.55 -1.30 -13.43
N ALA A 277 -4.39 -0.76 -14.64
CA ALA A 277 -4.25 0.68 -14.76
C ALA A 277 -4.84 1.21 -16.06
N TYR A 278 -5.31 2.46 -16.01
CA TYR A 278 -5.92 3.17 -17.11
C TYR A 278 -5.55 4.66 -17.07
N TYR A 279 -5.68 5.32 -18.21
CA TYR A 279 -5.61 6.78 -18.25
C TYR A 279 -7.01 7.35 -18.12
N PRO A 280 -7.27 8.21 -17.12
CA PRO A 280 -8.53 8.95 -17.06
C PRO A 280 -8.81 9.73 -18.33
N PRO A 281 -10.08 10.02 -18.66
CA PRO A 281 -10.42 10.92 -19.74
C PRO A 281 -9.68 12.25 -19.61
N GLU A 282 -9.23 12.83 -20.72
CA GLU A 282 -8.38 14.03 -20.72
C GLU A 282 -9.00 15.20 -19.95
N LYS A 283 -10.33 15.36 -20.04
CA LYS A 283 -11.10 16.40 -19.34
C LYS A 283 -11.06 16.23 -17.81
N ASP A 284 -10.87 15.02 -17.30
CA ASP A 284 -10.98 14.66 -15.87
C ASP A 284 -9.60 14.55 -15.19
N ARG A 285 -8.50 14.46 -15.98
CA ARG A 285 -7.13 14.22 -15.47
C ARG A 285 -6.62 15.28 -14.49
N HIS A 286 -7.06 16.52 -14.65
CA HIS A 286 -6.54 17.66 -13.88
C HIS A 286 -7.64 18.59 -13.40
N ASP A 287 -8.84 18.07 -13.14
CA ASP A 287 -10.00 18.87 -12.75
C ASP A 287 -10.08 19.14 -11.22
N GLY A 288 -9.25 18.48 -10.43
CA GLY A 288 -9.21 18.62 -8.97
C GLY A 288 -10.33 17.88 -8.23
N ARG A 289 -11.16 17.12 -8.96
CA ARG A 289 -12.31 16.40 -8.38
C ARG A 289 -11.92 15.04 -7.83
N ILE A 290 -12.83 14.47 -7.05
CA ILE A 290 -12.78 13.07 -6.65
C ILE A 290 -13.59 12.26 -7.65
N HIS A 291 -12.97 11.26 -8.26
CA HIS A 291 -13.57 10.32 -9.20
C HIS A 291 -13.77 8.97 -8.53
N GLN A 292 -14.92 8.35 -8.76
CA GLN A 292 -15.24 7.03 -8.23
C GLN A 292 -14.72 5.94 -9.16
N ILE A 293 -14.12 4.90 -8.58
CA ILE A 293 -13.60 3.75 -9.32
C ILE A 293 -14.36 2.51 -8.90
N SER A 294 -14.74 1.70 -9.86
CA SER A 294 -15.19 0.33 -9.60
C SER A 294 -14.59 -0.66 -10.60
N VAL A 295 -14.43 -1.89 -10.16
CA VAL A 295 -13.90 -2.99 -10.98
C VAL A 295 -14.88 -4.14 -10.96
N GLU A 296 -15.20 -4.64 -12.12
CA GLU A 296 -16.00 -5.84 -12.31
C GLU A 296 -15.16 -6.95 -12.94
N VAL A 297 -15.50 -8.20 -12.62
CA VAL A 297 -14.89 -9.39 -13.23
C VAL A 297 -15.98 -10.20 -13.92
N GLN A 298 -15.79 -10.49 -15.21
CA GLN A 298 -16.70 -11.26 -16.05
C GLN A 298 -16.63 -12.75 -15.74
N LYS A 299 -16.78 -13.11 -14.45
CA LYS A 299 -16.82 -14.49 -13.98
C LYS A 299 -17.90 -14.68 -12.91
N THR A 300 -18.82 -15.58 -13.18
CA THR A 300 -19.96 -15.86 -12.28
C THR A 300 -19.47 -16.24 -10.90
N GLY A 301 -20.01 -15.56 -9.89
CA GLY A 301 -19.70 -15.84 -8.48
C GLY A 301 -18.37 -15.27 -7.99
N ALA A 302 -17.65 -14.48 -8.81
CA ALA A 302 -16.47 -13.77 -8.38
C ALA A 302 -16.84 -12.58 -7.48
N ILE A 303 -16.02 -12.36 -6.45
CA ILE A 303 -16.05 -11.20 -5.56
C ILE A 303 -14.75 -10.45 -5.75
N VAL A 304 -14.85 -9.17 -6.06
CA VAL A 304 -13.69 -8.28 -6.29
C VAL A 304 -13.54 -7.33 -5.12
N ARG A 305 -12.32 -7.21 -4.59
CA ARG A 305 -11.91 -6.15 -3.67
C ARG A 305 -10.79 -5.36 -4.31
N THR A 306 -10.84 -4.03 -4.19
CA THR A 306 -9.84 -3.13 -4.75
C THR A 306 -9.17 -2.31 -3.65
N ASN A 307 -7.90 -1.96 -3.83
CA ASN A 307 -7.15 -1.15 -2.86
C ASN A 307 -7.66 0.29 -2.76
N ARG A 308 -8.51 0.71 -3.68
CA ARG A 308 -9.22 2.00 -3.64
C ARG A 308 -10.49 1.96 -4.46
N ASN A 309 -11.45 2.78 -4.08
CA ASN A 309 -12.70 2.98 -4.80
C ASN A 309 -12.85 4.41 -5.34
N SER A 310 -11.84 5.25 -5.14
CA SER A 310 -11.79 6.62 -5.64
C SER A 310 -10.36 7.13 -5.73
N TYR A 311 -10.18 8.26 -6.40
CA TYR A 311 -8.95 9.05 -6.38
C TYR A 311 -9.29 10.52 -6.57
N GLN A 312 -8.42 11.41 -6.06
CA GLN A 312 -8.52 12.83 -6.34
C GLN A 312 -7.61 13.18 -7.52
N ALA A 313 -8.20 13.68 -8.60
CA ALA A 313 -7.44 14.20 -9.72
C ALA A 313 -6.61 15.41 -9.28
N PRO A 314 -5.35 15.58 -9.75
CA PRO A 314 -4.59 16.78 -9.48
C PRO A 314 -5.32 18.00 -10.03
N SER A 315 -5.25 19.12 -9.32
CA SER A 315 -5.76 20.37 -9.86
C SER A 315 -4.79 20.86 -10.95
N GLY A 316 -5.31 21.16 -12.12
CA GLY A 316 -4.52 21.79 -13.19
C GLY A 316 -3.87 23.07 -12.66
N ASP A 317 -2.56 23.19 -12.80
CA ASP A 317 -1.82 24.40 -12.43
C ASP A 317 -2.32 25.53 -13.33
N LYS A 318 -3.16 26.41 -12.77
CA LYS A 318 -3.56 27.66 -13.44
C LYS A 318 -2.36 28.59 -13.45
N ARG A 319 -1.30 28.22 -14.15
CA ARG A 319 -0.29 29.19 -14.55
C ARG A 319 -0.90 30.05 -15.64
N LYS A 320 -1.37 31.23 -15.19
CA LYS A 320 -1.60 32.38 -16.08
C LYS A 320 -0.27 32.90 -16.60
#